data_5f2239e6f9893bed10aa7b57297e4d8c
#
_entry.id   5f2239e6f9893bed10aa7b57297e4d8c
#
_cell.length_a   1.000
_cell.length_b   1.000
_cell.length_c   1.000
_cell.angle_alpha   90.00
_cell.angle_beta   90.00
_cell.angle_gamma   90.00
#
_symmetry.space_group_name_H-M   'P 1'
#
loop_
_entity.id
_entity.type
_entity.pdbx_description
1 polymer ?
#
loop_
_entity_poly.entity_id
_entity_poly.type
_entity_poly.pdbx_seq_one_letter_code
_entity_poly.pdbx_strand_id
1 'polypeptide(L)'
;MNVRSSLLVTVFALLLWPAEAQTSNGSPVFRIVGYYSLQSAMTIDSNNVPFSKLTHINLYFLNPDSSGKFTQDLSALVPFIRTAHGENVKVLASIAGGGKHPYYTGLLKDDSRAILISNLLSIVLQYDLDGIDVDLEGSDIDENYENFVVDLATSLHQHKKLITAAVAIFYKEDYRDKALAQYDFMNVMSYDHTGPWAPEKPGPHSTYEQAEKDLAYFKMTRGIPKEKLTLGVPFYGYGFASDLTTPAISMDYGEITSQFPAAELTDQLDMQGSRVMYYNGIPTIKRKTLLAKKEASGIMIWQLSGDAPGAKSLLNAINEVAVEK
;
A
#
# COMPACT_ATOMS: atom_id res chain seq x y z
N MET A 1 48.42 -36.59 60.84
CA MET A 1 48.16 -35.16 60.45
C MET A 1 47.29 -35.18 59.20
N ASN A 2 45.99 -35.02 59.39
CA ASN A 2 45.00 -34.97 58.27
C ASN A 2 44.68 -33.55 57.91
N VAL A 3 45.07 -33.11 56.73
CA VAL A 3 44.69 -31.81 56.19
C VAL A 3 43.38 -32.01 55.37
N ARG A 4 42.29 -31.47 55.83
CA ARG A 4 41.02 -31.40 55.08
C ARG A 4 41.03 -30.15 54.22
N SER A 5 41.05 -30.34 52.92
CA SER A 5 40.82 -29.26 51.94
C SER A 5 39.32 -29.02 51.76
N SER A 6 38.84 -27.85 52.14
CA SER A 6 37.47 -27.38 51.90
C SER A 6 37.37 -26.72 50.51
N LEU A 7 36.56 -27.30 49.66
CA LEU A 7 36.22 -26.73 48.32
C LEU A 7 35.10 -25.71 48.52
N LEU A 8 35.37 -24.43 48.28
CA LEU A 8 34.35 -23.40 48.23
C LEU A 8 33.73 -23.44 46.80
N VAL A 9 32.45 -23.82 46.76
CA VAL A 9 31.65 -23.72 45.52
C VAL A 9 30.95 -22.36 45.50
N THR A 10 31.42 -21.45 44.68
CA THR A 10 30.77 -20.15 44.43
C THR A 10 29.63 -20.35 43.45
N VAL A 11 28.39 -20.28 43.94
CA VAL A 11 27.19 -20.30 43.09
C VAL A 11 26.98 -18.87 42.54
N PHE A 12 27.20 -18.73 41.24
CA PHE A 12 26.78 -17.49 40.51
C PHE A 12 25.26 -17.53 40.29
N ALA A 13 24.52 -16.80 41.07
CA ALA A 13 23.10 -16.56 40.78
C ALA A 13 22.96 -15.57 39.60
N LEU A 14 22.62 -16.10 38.43
CA LEU A 14 22.18 -15.32 37.28
C LEU A 14 20.83 -14.69 37.65
N LEU A 15 20.83 -13.40 38.01
CA LEU A 15 19.64 -12.58 38.09
C LEU A 15 19.08 -12.40 36.68
N LEU A 16 18.10 -13.22 36.31
CA LEU A 16 17.25 -12.98 35.16
C LEU A 16 16.37 -11.75 35.49
N TRP A 17 16.75 -10.60 34.98
CA TRP A 17 15.86 -9.44 34.93
C TRP A 17 14.72 -9.78 33.97
N PRO A 18 13.44 -9.69 34.41
CA PRO A 18 12.35 -9.79 33.45
C PRO A 18 12.48 -8.59 32.51
N ALA A 19 12.60 -8.86 31.21
CA ALA A 19 12.42 -7.83 30.19
C ALA A 19 10.95 -7.38 30.30
N GLU A 20 10.72 -6.24 30.92
CA GLU A 20 9.43 -5.57 30.84
C GLU A 20 9.21 -5.23 29.37
N ALA A 21 8.31 -5.98 28.73
CA ALA A 21 7.73 -5.58 27.47
C ALA A 21 7.02 -4.23 27.72
N GLN A 22 7.63 -3.15 27.26
CA GLN A 22 6.99 -1.84 27.23
C GLN A 22 5.75 -1.95 26.34
N THR A 23 4.60 -2.24 26.94
CA THR A 23 3.30 -2.03 26.32
C THR A 23 3.11 -0.53 26.20
N SER A 24 3.43 0.01 25.03
CA SER A 24 2.99 1.35 24.67
C SER A 24 1.47 1.32 24.61
N ASN A 25 0.81 1.91 25.63
CA ASN A 25 -0.64 2.14 25.71
C ASN A 25 -1.09 3.22 24.70
N GLY A 26 -0.63 3.17 23.46
CA GLY A 26 -1.14 3.96 22.36
C GLY A 26 -2.01 3.06 21.49
N SER A 27 -3.29 3.41 21.30
CA SER A 27 -4.09 2.81 20.23
C SER A 27 -3.28 2.88 18.93
N PRO A 28 -3.27 1.80 18.11
CA PRO A 28 -2.52 1.80 16.86
C PRO A 28 -2.94 3.01 16.01
N VAL A 29 -1.97 3.78 15.56
CA VAL A 29 -2.20 4.96 14.73
C VAL A 29 -2.93 4.53 13.46
N PHE A 30 -4.04 5.20 13.13
CA PHE A 30 -4.77 4.98 11.89
C PHE A 30 -3.87 5.34 10.71
N ARG A 31 -3.63 4.37 9.81
CA ARG A 31 -2.71 4.56 8.68
C ARG A 31 -3.39 5.35 7.56
N ILE A 32 -2.66 6.29 7.00
CA ILE A 32 -3.02 6.95 5.73
C ILE A 32 -1.83 6.73 4.79
N VAL A 33 -2.00 5.79 3.87
CA VAL A 33 -0.98 5.34 2.93
C VAL A 33 -1.27 5.96 1.57
N GLY A 34 -0.33 6.70 1.00
CA GLY A 34 -0.50 7.28 -0.33
C GLY A 34 0.46 6.66 -1.33
N TYR A 35 -0.06 6.20 -2.47
CA TYR A 35 0.79 5.88 -3.61
C TYR A 35 1.19 7.16 -4.33
N TYR A 36 2.49 7.31 -4.60
CA TYR A 36 3.05 8.49 -5.25
C TYR A 36 4.10 8.07 -6.29
N SER A 37 4.10 8.74 -7.45
CA SER A 37 5.01 8.39 -8.54
C SER A 37 6.47 8.54 -8.13
N LEU A 38 7.26 7.49 -8.32
CA LEU A 38 8.71 7.49 -8.13
C LEU A 38 9.39 8.62 -8.93
N GLN A 39 8.97 8.78 -10.20
CA GLN A 39 9.49 9.84 -11.06
C GLN A 39 9.14 11.24 -10.54
N SER A 40 7.90 11.43 -10.04
CA SER A 40 7.48 12.70 -9.44
C SER A 40 8.25 13.00 -8.17
N ALA A 41 8.52 12.01 -7.32
CA ALA A 41 9.31 12.17 -6.10
C ALA A 41 10.76 12.60 -6.37
N MET A 42 11.29 12.23 -7.54
CA MET A 42 12.65 12.64 -7.96
C MET A 42 12.71 14.03 -8.61
N THR A 43 11.58 14.56 -9.11
CA THR A 43 11.59 15.76 -9.97
C THR A 43 10.79 16.93 -9.40
N ILE A 44 9.83 16.67 -8.52
CA ILE A 44 8.94 17.69 -7.97
C ILE A 44 9.48 18.17 -6.62
N ASP A 45 9.27 19.44 -6.33
CA ASP A 45 9.55 20.00 -5.00
C ASP A 45 8.70 19.27 -3.94
N SER A 46 9.36 18.58 -3.03
CA SER A 46 8.72 17.82 -1.95
C SER A 46 7.81 18.66 -1.05
N ASN A 47 7.99 19.99 -1.01
CA ASN A 47 7.12 20.89 -0.26
C ASN A 47 5.66 20.90 -0.75
N ASN A 48 5.39 20.41 -1.96
CA ASN A 48 4.04 20.30 -2.51
C ASN A 48 3.33 18.99 -2.10
N VAL A 49 4.02 18.05 -1.44
CA VAL A 49 3.41 16.80 -0.95
C VAL A 49 2.89 17.01 0.47
N PRO A 50 1.62 16.69 0.75
CA PRO A 50 0.99 16.95 2.06
C PRO A 50 1.41 15.90 3.10
N PHE A 51 2.70 15.78 3.41
CA PHE A 51 3.25 14.79 4.32
C PHE A 51 2.55 14.77 5.68
N SER A 52 2.23 15.93 6.25
CA SER A 52 1.56 16.04 7.55
C SER A 52 0.19 15.34 7.63
N LYS A 53 -0.36 14.92 6.48
CA LYS A 53 -1.64 14.19 6.38
C LYS A 53 -1.46 12.70 6.08
N LEU A 54 -0.23 12.23 6.01
CA LEU A 54 0.11 10.87 5.64
C LEU A 54 0.87 10.19 6.78
N THR A 55 0.84 8.87 6.80
CA THR A 55 1.69 8.05 7.66
C THR A 55 2.72 7.26 6.85
N HIS A 56 2.36 6.92 5.60
CA HIS A 56 3.19 6.15 4.69
C HIS A 56 3.05 6.67 3.26
N ILE A 57 4.13 6.56 2.50
CA ILE A 57 4.14 6.75 1.05
C ILE A 57 4.73 5.51 0.40
N ASN A 58 4.01 4.93 -0.57
CA ASN A 58 4.50 3.88 -1.45
C ASN A 58 4.90 4.52 -2.78
N LEU A 59 6.20 4.52 -3.09
CA LEU A 59 6.73 5.06 -4.35
C LEU A 59 6.57 4.03 -5.46
N TYR A 60 5.66 4.26 -6.41
CA TYR A 60 5.38 3.38 -7.52
C TYR A 60 6.07 3.83 -8.82
N PHE A 61 6.58 2.97 -9.67
CA PHE A 61 7.00 1.60 -9.37
C PHE A 61 8.51 1.52 -9.55
N LEU A 62 9.16 0.82 -8.62
CA LEU A 62 10.56 0.49 -8.72
C LEU A 62 10.70 -0.94 -9.24
N ASN A 63 10.91 -1.10 -10.54
CA ASN A 63 11.01 -2.40 -11.17
C ASN A 63 12.43 -2.72 -11.60
N PRO A 64 12.90 -3.98 -11.41
CA PRO A 64 14.18 -4.44 -11.92
C PRO A 64 14.13 -4.67 -13.45
N ASP A 65 15.28 -4.86 -14.05
CA ASP A 65 15.39 -5.49 -15.36
C ASP A 65 15.17 -7.02 -15.27
N SER A 66 15.16 -7.71 -16.41
CA SER A 66 14.97 -9.16 -16.47
C SER A 66 16.06 -9.99 -15.77
N SER A 67 17.17 -9.37 -15.37
CA SER A 67 18.25 -10.01 -14.59
C SER A 67 18.11 -9.73 -13.07
N GLY A 68 17.07 -9.03 -12.64
CA GLY A 68 16.85 -8.65 -11.25
C GLY A 68 17.65 -7.44 -10.78
N LYS A 69 18.27 -6.68 -11.71
CA LYS A 69 19.06 -5.49 -11.38
C LYS A 69 18.23 -4.22 -11.51
N PHE A 70 18.51 -3.27 -10.63
CA PHE A 70 17.95 -1.93 -10.68
C PHE A 70 19.02 -0.98 -11.23
N THR A 71 18.79 -0.44 -12.42
CA THR A 71 19.76 0.40 -13.14
C THR A 71 19.50 1.89 -12.99
N GLN A 72 18.34 2.24 -12.41
CA GLN A 72 17.95 3.64 -12.21
C GLN A 72 18.76 4.26 -11.05
N ASP A 73 19.31 5.46 -11.27
CA ASP A 73 19.87 6.26 -10.20
C ASP A 73 18.75 6.88 -9.36
N LEU A 74 18.68 6.49 -8.09
CA LEU A 74 17.67 6.95 -7.15
C LEU A 74 18.20 8.06 -6.22
N SER A 75 19.39 8.61 -6.46
CA SER A 75 19.98 9.64 -5.60
C SER A 75 19.09 10.88 -5.45
N ALA A 76 18.32 11.21 -6.49
CA ALA A 76 17.35 12.30 -6.46
C ALA A 76 16.17 12.08 -5.48
N LEU A 77 15.93 10.86 -4.98
CA LEU A 77 14.92 10.59 -3.95
C LEU A 77 15.37 11.02 -2.54
N VAL A 78 16.67 11.14 -2.29
CA VAL A 78 17.19 11.38 -0.93
C VAL A 78 16.57 12.62 -0.26
N PRO A 79 16.42 13.77 -0.95
CA PRO A 79 15.74 14.93 -0.35
C PRO A 79 14.27 14.64 -0.01
N PHE A 80 13.55 13.96 -0.90
CA PHE A 80 12.15 13.58 -0.68
C PHE A 80 11.99 12.69 0.56
N ILE A 81 12.78 11.63 0.66
CA ILE A 81 12.75 10.69 1.79
C ILE A 81 13.07 11.42 3.10
N ARG A 82 14.10 12.29 3.10
CA ARG A 82 14.45 13.10 4.27
C ARG A 82 13.31 14.01 4.72
N THR A 83 12.63 14.67 3.79
CA THR A 83 11.47 15.53 4.09
C THR A 83 10.33 14.70 4.68
N ALA A 84 10.02 13.54 4.09
CA ALA A 84 9.00 12.62 4.59
C ALA A 84 9.31 12.15 6.03
N HIS A 85 10.55 11.72 6.28
CA HIS A 85 10.99 11.32 7.62
C HIS A 85 10.93 12.46 8.64
N GLY A 86 11.23 13.70 8.23
CA GLY A 86 11.08 14.91 9.06
C GLY A 86 9.65 15.13 9.52
N GLU A 87 8.67 14.66 8.76
CA GLU A 87 7.23 14.71 9.07
C GLU A 87 6.71 13.37 9.69
N ASN A 88 7.61 12.45 10.07
CA ASN A 88 7.30 11.11 10.57
C ASN A 88 6.52 10.23 9.58
N VAL A 89 6.68 10.43 8.29
CA VAL A 89 6.09 9.62 7.22
C VAL A 89 7.09 8.58 6.76
N LYS A 90 6.67 7.32 6.72
CA LYS A 90 7.47 6.20 6.20
C LYS A 90 7.40 6.16 4.69
N VAL A 91 8.52 5.82 4.05
CA VAL A 91 8.63 5.74 2.59
C VAL A 91 9.06 4.33 2.18
N LEU A 92 8.19 3.66 1.42
CA LEU A 92 8.46 2.33 0.86
C LEU A 92 8.59 2.43 -0.66
N ALA A 93 9.36 1.54 -1.25
CA ALA A 93 9.35 1.36 -2.70
C ALA A 93 8.34 0.25 -3.05
N SER A 94 7.40 0.54 -3.96
CA SER A 94 6.45 -0.42 -4.50
C SER A 94 7.02 -1.05 -5.76
N ILE A 95 6.97 -2.38 -5.84
CA ILE A 95 7.45 -3.16 -6.99
C ILE A 95 6.30 -3.78 -7.76
N ALA A 96 6.51 -4.06 -9.03
CA ALA A 96 5.57 -4.55 -10.03
C ALA A 96 4.51 -3.51 -10.42
N GLY A 97 3.31 -3.58 -9.88
CA GLY A 97 2.17 -2.74 -10.25
C GLY A 97 1.27 -3.36 -11.30
N GLY A 98 0.20 -2.66 -11.66
CA GLY A 98 -0.72 -3.11 -12.69
C GLY A 98 -0.03 -3.30 -14.05
N GLY A 99 -0.38 -4.37 -14.76
CA GLY A 99 0.19 -4.73 -16.04
C GLY A 99 0.85 -6.10 -16.06
N LYS A 100 1.54 -6.42 -17.16
CA LYS A 100 2.25 -7.69 -17.31
C LYS A 100 3.74 -7.49 -17.18
N HIS A 101 4.35 -8.18 -16.23
CA HIS A 101 5.79 -8.17 -16.01
C HIS A 101 6.35 -9.60 -16.15
N PRO A 102 6.41 -10.17 -17.38
CA PRO A 102 6.70 -11.59 -17.59
C PRO A 102 8.05 -12.04 -17.04
N TYR A 103 8.96 -11.11 -16.77
CA TYR A 103 10.24 -11.41 -16.16
C TYR A 103 10.14 -11.74 -14.66
N TYR A 104 9.09 -11.33 -13.94
CA TYR A 104 8.93 -11.70 -12.52
C TYR A 104 8.83 -13.22 -12.34
N THR A 105 8.09 -13.92 -13.19
CA THR A 105 8.06 -15.40 -13.15
C THR A 105 9.45 -16.04 -13.15
N GLY A 106 10.42 -15.45 -13.87
CA GLY A 106 11.81 -15.89 -13.86
C GLY A 106 12.56 -15.47 -12.58
N LEU A 107 12.33 -14.24 -12.13
CA LEU A 107 13.02 -13.64 -10.98
C LEU A 107 12.58 -14.23 -9.64
N LEU A 108 11.36 -14.76 -9.54
CA LEU A 108 10.86 -15.37 -8.31
C LEU A 108 11.35 -16.81 -8.09
N LYS A 109 11.98 -17.46 -9.09
CA LYS A 109 12.56 -18.80 -8.98
C LYS A 109 13.77 -18.82 -8.03
N ASP A 110 14.02 -19.98 -7.43
CA ASP A 110 15.01 -20.18 -6.36
C ASP A 110 16.37 -19.52 -6.63
N ASP A 111 16.95 -19.75 -7.83
CA ASP A 111 18.28 -19.23 -8.17
C ASP A 111 18.31 -17.71 -8.36
N SER A 112 17.22 -17.12 -8.89
CA SER A 112 17.11 -15.69 -9.19
C SER A 112 16.57 -14.89 -8.00
N ARG A 113 15.72 -15.51 -7.18
CA ARG A 113 15.04 -14.88 -6.04
C ARG A 113 16.01 -14.29 -5.03
N ALA A 114 17.07 -15.02 -4.69
CA ALA A 114 18.09 -14.55 -3.76
C ALA A 114 18.80 -13.27 -4.27
N ILE A 115 19.06 -13.20 -5.58
CA ILE A 115 19.67 -12.03 -6.22
C ILE A 115 18.71 -10.84 -6.19
N LEU A 116 17.45 -11.04 -6.55
CA LEU A 116 16.42 -10.00 -6.51
C LEU A 116 16.26 -9.42 -5.10
N ILE A 117 16.14 -10.29 -4.08
CA ILE A 117 15.98 -9.88 -2.68
C ILE A 117 17.22 -9.11 -2.19
N SER A 118 18.42 -9.59 -2.52
CA SER A 118 19.66 -8.88 -2.17
C SER A 118 19.72 -7.48 -2.79
N ASN A 119 19.28 -7.32 -4.04
CA ASN A 119 19.25 -6.03 -4.72
C ASN A 119 18.18 -5.10 -4.13
N LEU A 120 16.99 -5.61 -3.83
CA LEU A 120 15.93 -4.85 -3.15
C LEU A 120 16.40 -4.35 -1.78
N LEU A 121 16.96 -5.24 -0.96
CA LEU A 121 17.50 -4.88 0.35
C LEU A 121 18.61 -3.82 0.24
N SER A 122 19.50 -3.97 -0.73
CA SER A 122 20.59 -2.99 -0.97
C SER A 122 20.03 -1.59 -1.24
N ILE A 123 18.99 -1.47 -2.08
CA ILE A 123 18.31 -0.20 -2.35
C ILE A 123 17.66 0.36 -1.09
N VAL A 124 16.92 -0.47 -0.35
CA VAL A 124 16.26 -0.06 0.90
C VAL A 124 17.27 0.54 1.88
N LEU A 125 18.42 -0.11 2.05
CA LEU A 125 19.45 0.36 2.97
C LEU A 125 20.24 1.56 2.44
N GLN A 126 20.55 1.58 1.15
CA GLN A 126 21.34 2.65 0.52
C GLN A 126 20.59 3.99 0.53
N TYR A 127 19.27 3.98 0.28
CA TYR A 127 18.47 5.19 0.17
C TYR A 127 17.62 5.47 1.42
N ASP A 128 17.84 4.70 2.49
CA ASP A 128 17.11 4.82 3.77
C ASP A 128 15.58 4.73 3.60
N LEU A 129 15.13 3.85 2.71
CA LEU A 129 13.70 3.50 2.60
C LEU A 129 13.26 2.70 3.84
N ASP A 130 11.98 2.80 4.18
CA ASP A 130 11.40 2.06 5.32
C ASP A 130 11.02 0.62 4.99
N GLY A 131 10.99 0.24 3.71
CA GLY A 131 10.68 -1.11 3.28
C GLY A 131 10.31 -1.26 1.82
N ILE A 132 9.71 -2.40 1.52
CA ILE A 132 9.19 -2.76 0.20
C ILE A 132 7.69 -3.00 0.29
N ASP A 133 6.96 -2.47 -0.69
CA ASP A 133 5.56 -2.79 -0.96
C ASP A 133 5.48 -3.71 -2.17
N VAL A 134 4.82 -4.86 -2.03
CA VAL A 134 4.70 -5.89 -3.07
C VAL A 134 3.35 -5.74 -3.76
N ASP A 135 3.36 -5.26 -5.00
CA ASP A 135 2.17 -5.05 -5.82
C ASP A 135 2.17 -5.97 -7.05
N LEU A 136 2.47 -7.27 -6.82
CA LEU A 136 2.39 -8.29 -7.85
C LEU A 136 0.94 -8.69 -8.11
N GLU A 137 0.54 -8.68 -9.39
CA GLU A 137 -0.86 -8.89 -9.79
C GLU A 137 -0.99 -9.97 -10.89
N GLY A 138 -2.14 -10.64 -10.92
CA GLY A 138 -2.48 -11.59 -11.97
C GLY A 138 -1.45 -12.70 -12.12
N SER A 139 -0.91 -12.87 -13.33
CA SER A 139 0.07 -13.92 -13.63
C SER A 139 1.43 -13.77 -12.95
N ASP A 140 1.69 -12.63 -12.33
CA ASP A 140 2.92 -12.42 -11.56
C ASP A 140 2.85 -13.07 -10.17
N ILE A 141 1.65 -13.50 -9.74
CA ILE A 141 1.41 -14.31 -8.54
C ILE A 141 1.43 -15.78 -8.96
N ASP A 142 2.62 -16.35 -9.09
CA ASP A 142 2.83 -17.75 -9.48
C ASP A 142 3.15 -18.67 -8.28
N GLU A 143 3.52 -19.91 -8.54
CA GLU A 143 3.89 -20.89 -7.51
C GLU A 143 5.12 -20.49 -6.67
N ASN A 144 5.94 -19.55 -7.14
CA ASN A 144 7.15 -19.06 -6.46
C ASN A 144 6.87 -17.84 -5.57
N TYR A 145 5.70 -17.19 -5.74
CA TYR A 145 5.32 -15.97 -5.02
C TYR A 145 5.42 -16.14 -3.50
N GLU A 146 4.87 -17.23 -2.95
CA GLU A 146 4.89 -17.47 -1.50
C GLU A 146 6.32 -17.52 -0.96
N ASN A 147 7.21 -18.24 -1.63
CA ASN A 147 8.61 -18.35 -1.19
C ASN A 147 9.32 -17.00 -1.31
N PHE A 148 9.05 -16.23 -2.38
CA PHE A 148 9.59 -14.89 -2.53
C PHE A 148 9.19 -13.97 -1.36
N VAL A 149 7.91 -13.95 -1.02
CA VAL A 149 7.40 -13.10 0.08
C VAL A 149 8.02 -13.50 1.43
N VAL A 150 8.12 -14.80 1.72
CA VAL A 150 8.73 -15.31 2.96
C VAL A 150 10.21 -14.92 3.07
N ASP A 151 10.97 -15.10 1.98
CA ASP A 151 12.40 -14.81 1.97
C ASP A 151 12.65 -13.28 2.02
N LEU A 152 11.85 -12.48 1.29
CA LEU A 152 11.92 -11.02 1.33
C LEU A 152 11.57 -10.48 2.73
N ALA A 153 10.49 -10.99 3.34
CA ALA A 153 10.10 -10.60 4.69
C ALA A 153 11.20 -10.90 5.71
N THR A 154 11.78 -12.10 5.64
CA THR A 154 12.89 -12.49 6.50
C THR A 154 14.07 -11.51 6.37
N SER A 155 14.43 -11.18 5.14
CA SER A 155 15.55 -10.26 4.85
C SER A 155 15.28 -8.83 5.35
N LEU A 156 14.08 -8.29 5.10
CA LEU A 156 13.70 -6.94 5.53
C LEU A 156 13.58 -6.84 7.05
N HIS A 157 12.92 -7.80 7.71
CA HIS A 157 12.71 -7.79 9.16
C HIS A 157 14.02 -7.90 9.96
N GLN A 158 15.03 -8.61 9.46
CA GLN A 158 16.38 -8.63 10.05
C GLN A 158 17.00 -7.22 10.12
N HIS A 159 16.60 -6.33 9.22
CA HIS A 159 17.05 -4.93 9.17
C HIS A 159 16.01 -3.95 9.72
N LYS A 160 14.94 -4.43 10.39
CA LYS A 160 13.83 -3.63 10.93
C LYS A 160 13.12 -2.79 9.86
N LYS A 161 13.09 -3.30 8.63
CA LYS A 161 12.38 -2.71 7.49
C LYS A 161 11.06 -3.42 7.26
N LEU A 162 10.07 -2.69 6.73
CA LEU A 162 8.71 -3.19 6.52
C LEU A 162 8.60 -3.99 5.21
N ILE A 163 7.66 -4.93 5.21
CA ILE A 163 7.11 -5.51 4.01
C ILE A 163 5.60 -5.29 3.99
N THR A 164 5.08 -4.66 2.94
CA THR A 164 3.64 -4.48 2.71
C THR A 164 3.23 -5.07 1.38
N ALA A 165 1.94 -5.16 1.11
CA ALA A 165 1.46 -5.55 -0.21
C ALA A 165 0.21 -4.76 -0.60
N ALA A 166 0.00 -4.58 -1.91
CA ALA A 166 -1.29 -4.33 -2.50
C ALA A 166 -1.95 -5.68 -2.82
N VAL A 167 -3.20 -5.88 -2.40
CA VAL A 167 -3.93 -7.13 -2.61
C VAL A 167 -5.31 -6.84 -3.19
N ALA A 168 -5.67 -7.55 -4.27
CA ALA A 168 -6.94 -7.41 -4.93
C ALA A 168 -7.84 -8.62 -4.71
N ILE A 169 -9.16 -8.39 -4.59
CA ILE A 169 -10.15 -9.46 -4.49
C ILE A 169 -10.17 -10.36 -5.73
N PHE A 170 -9.72 -9.83 -6.88
CA PHE A 170 -9.68 -10.56 -8.15
C PHE A 170 -8.70 -11.72 -8.16
N TYR A 171 -7.61 -11.61 -7.37
CA TYR A 171 -6.54 -12.61 -7.26
C TYR A 171 -6.55 -13.33 -5.91
N LYS A 172 -7.66 -13.27 -5.20
CA LYS A 172 -7.80 -13.76 -3.82
C LYS A 172 -7.46 -15.23 -3.62
N GLU A 173 -7.65 -16.06 -4.65
CA GLU A 173 -7.34 -17.50 -4.59
C GLU A 173 -5.85 -17.78 -4.84
N ASP A 174 -5.12 -16.84 -5.44
CA ASP A 174 -3.70 -16.98 -5.75
C ASP A 174 -2.82 -16.64 -4.53
N TYR A 175 -3.32 -15.80 -3.62
CA TYR A 175 -2.61 -15.46 -2.38
C TYR A 175 -2.67 -16.63 -1.38
N ARG A 176 -1.53 -17.22 -1.07
CA ARG A 176 -1.42 -18.28 -0.07
C ARG A 176 -1.29 -17.70 1.35
N ASP A 177 -1.85 -18.40 2.35
CA ASP A 177 -1.92 -17.89 3.73
C ASP A 177 -0.53 -17.64 4.34
N LYS A 178 0.47 -18.45 3.96
CA LYS A 178 1.84 -18.28 4.46
C LYS A 178 2.47 -16.98 3.94
N ALA A 179 2.17 -16.56 2.70
CA ALA A 179 2.59 -15.26 2.18
C ALA A 179 1.86 -14.12 2.90
N LEU A 180 0.52 -14.19 3.00
CA LEU A 180 -0.28 -13.15 3.66
C LEU A 180 0.13 -12.92 5.12
N ALA A 181 0.57 -13.96 5.82
CA ALA A 181 1.01 -13.88 7.21
C ALA A 181 2.30 -13.04 7.39
N GLN A 182 3.16 -12.95 6.34
CA GLN A 182 4.44 -12.24 6.42
C GLN A 182 4.30 -10.72 6.41
N TYR A 183 3.25 -10.19 5.77
CA TYR A 183 3.10 -8.75 5.63
C TYR A 183 2.84 -8.05 6.96
N ASP A 184 3.48 -6.90 7.17
CA ASP A 184 3.22 -6.03 8.31
C ASP A 184 1.82 -5.43 8.22
N PHE A 185 1.41 -5.04 7.00
CA PHE A 185 0.02 -4.74 6.65
C PHE A 185 -0.20 -4.86 5.13
N MET A 186 -1.46 -4.92 4.72
CA MET A 186 -1.88 -5.07 3.34
C MET A 186 -2.86 -3.96 2.93
N ASN A 187 -2.66 -3.42 1.75
CA ASN A 187 -3.48 -2.42 1.10
C ASN A 187 -4.52 -3.13 0.22
N VAL A 188 -5.76 -3.24 0.70
CA VAL A 188 -6.84 -3.91 -0.04
C VAL A 188 -7.33 -3.00 -1.15
N MET A 189 -7.01 -3.33 -2.40
CA MET A 189 -7.40 -2.57 -3.60
C MET A 189 -8.90 -2.74 -3.88
N SER A 190 -9.75 -1.96 -3.20
CA SER A 190 -11.21 -2.02 -3.33
C SER A 190 -11.72 -1.03 -4.37
N TYR A 191 -11.20 -1.18 -5.57
CA TYR A 191 -11.55 -0.42 -6.77
C TYR A 191 -11.32 -1.29 -8.02
N ASP A 192 -11.58 -0.73 -9.20
CA ASP A 192 -11.42 -1.41 -10.48
C ASP A 192 -12.31 -2.66 -10.66
N HIS A 193 -13.49 -2.69 -9.99
CA HIS A 193 -14.48 -3.74 -10.20
C HIS A 193 -15.09 -3.71 -11.63
N THR A 194 -14.97 -2.60 -12.32
CA THR A 194 -15.18 -2.41 -13.76
C THR A 194 -14.27 -1.30 -14.26
N GLY A 195 -14.08 -1.17 -15.57
CA GLY A 195 -13.18 -0.15 -16.12
C GLY A 195 -13.08 -0.20 -17.64
N PRO A 196 -12.10 0.46 -18.25
CA PRO A 196 -11.91 0.54 -19.68
C PRO A 196 -11.79 -0.80 -20.40
N TRP A 197 -11.41 -1.85 -19.70
CA TRP A 197 -11.32 -3.24 -20.21
C TRP A 197 -12.68 -3.95 -20.29
N ALA A 198 -13.75 -3.37 -19.73
CA ALA A 198 -15.11 -3.94 -19.72
C ALA A 198 -16.13 -2.87 -20.09
N PRO A 199 -16.05 -2.26 -21.27
CA PRO A 199 -16.96 -1.17 -21.68
C PRO A 199 -18.44 -1.59 -21.73
N GLU A 200 -18.69 -2.90 -21.88
CA GLU A 200 -20.03 -3.50 -21.84
C GLU A 200 -20.61 -3.59 -20.43
N LYS A 201 -19.85 -3.27 -19.39
CA LYS A 201 -20.27 -3.27 -17.98
C LYS A 201 -20.08 -1.88 -17.35
N PRO A 202 -20.79 -0.84 -17.86
CA PRO A 202 -20.68 0.49 -17.30
C PRO A 202 -21.22 0.53 -15.87
N GLY A 203 -20.54 1.29 -15.01
CA GLY A 203 -20.97 1.45 -13.63
C GLY A 203 -19.86 1.90 -12.69
N PRO A 204 -20.18 2.05 -11.41
CA PRO A 204 -19.22 2.43 -10.39
C PRO A 204 -18.20 1.32 -10.17
N HIS A 205 -16.92 1.67 -10.23
CA HIS A 205 -15.81 0.75 -10.06
C HIS A 205 -15.36 0.57 -8.61
N SER A 206 -15.90 1.36 -7.67
CA SER A 206 -15.50 1.36 -6.26
C SER A 206 -16.64 1.85 -5.38
N THR A 207 -17.66 0.98 -5.13
CA THR A 207 -18.78 1.34 -4.26
C THR A 207 -18.45 1.12 -2.78
N TYR A 208 -19.28 1.67 -1.88
CA TYR A 208 -19.18 1.40 -0.45
C TYR A 208 -19.43 -0.08 -0.14
N GLU A 209 -20.43 -0.69 -0.77
CA GLU A 209 -20.82 -2.09 -0.57
C GLU A 209 -19.75 -3.07 -1.07
N GLN A 210 -19.01 -2.70 -2.12
CA GLN A 210 -17.84 -3.46 -2.56
C GLN A 210 -16.74 -3.38 -1.49
N ALA A 211 -16.45 -2.17 -0.96
CA ALA A 211 -15.45 -1.98 0.09
C ALA A 211 -15.74 -2.82 1.36
N GLU A 212 -17.01 -2.89 1.78
CA GLU A 212 -17.41 -3.77 2.89
C GLU A 212 -17.13 -5.25 2.58
N LYS A 213 -17.48 -5.72 1.39
CA LYS A 213 -17.28 -7.12 0.97
C LYS A 213 -15.80 -7.48 0.86
N ASP A 214 -15.00 -6.61 0.28
CA ASP A 214 -13.57 -6.83 0.06
C ASP A 214 -12.83 -6.92 1.40
N LEU A 215 -13.08 -5.98 2.33
CA LEU A 215 -12.53 -6.06 3.68
C LEU A 215 -13.03 -7.30 4.44
N ALA A 216 -14.31 -7.61 4.33
CA ALA A 216 -14.89 -8.78 5.00
C ALA A 216 -14.23 -10.08 4.51
N TYR A 217 -13.91 -10.20 3.23
CA TYR A 217 -13.22 -11.37 2.71
C TYR A 217 -11.85 -11.57 3.38
N PHE A 218 -10.98 -10.56 3.37
CA PHE A 218 -9.66 -10.70 3.98
C PHE A 218 -9.74 -10.88 5.49
N LYS A 219 -10.63 -10.13 6.16
CA LYS A 219 -10.78 -10.20 7.61
C LYS A 219 -11.44 -11.49 8.08
N MET A 220 -12.59 -11.86 7.49
CA MET A 220 -13.45 -12.95 8.00
C MET A 220 -13.11 -14.30 7.36
N THR A 221 -12.88 -14.33 6.04
CA THR A 221 -12.63 -15.57 5.31
C THR A 221 -11.16 -15.98 5.41
N ARG A 222 -10.22 -15.02 5.27
CA ARG A 222 -8.79 -15.30 5.37
C ARG A 222 -8.23 -15.12 6.79
N GLY A 223 -9.04 -14.66 7.75
CA GLY A 223 -8.63 -14.51 9.14
C GLY A 223 -7.56 -13.46 9.40
N ILE A 224 -7.40 -12.48 8.51
CA ILE A 224 -6.39 -11.44 8.66
C ILE A 224 -6.85 -10.43 9.73
N PRO A 225 -6.04 -10.14 10.76
CA PRO A 225 -6.37 -9.13 11.76
C PRO A 225 -6.61 -7.76 11.12
N LYS A 226 -7.62 -7.02 11.58
CA LYS A 226 -7.95 -5.70 11.02
C LYS A 226 -6.77 -4.71 11.11
N GLU A 227 -5.89 -4.90 12.10
CA GLU A 227 -4.68 -4.11 12.30
C GLU A 227 -3.68 -4.25 11.15
N LYS A 228 -3.80 -5.32 10.36
CA LYS A 228 -2.99 -5.58 9.16
C LYS A 228 -3.69 -5.19 7.85
N LEU A 229 -4.85 -4.56 7.87
CA LEU A 229 -5.60 -4.18 6.68
C LEU A 229 -5.72 -2.66 6.56
N THR A 230 -5.55 -2.12 5.37
CA THR A 230 -5.98 -0.77 4.98
C THR A 230 -6.97 -0.88 3.82
N LEU A 231 -7.95 0.03 3.77
CA LEU A 231 -8.93 0.07 2.68
C LEU A 231 -8.42 0.98 1.56
N GLY A 232 -8.25 0.42 0.37
CA GLY A 232 -7.90 1.15 -0.83
C GLY A 232 -9.07 1.98 -1.37
N VAL A 233 -8.80 3.23 -1.72
CA VAL A 233 -9.76 4.15 -2.33
C VAL A 233 -9.15 4.82 -3.56
N PRO A 234 -9.93 5.01 -4.65
CA PRO A 234 -9.44 5.64 -5.87
C PRO A 234 -9.57 7.16 -5.80
N PHE A 235 -8.55 7.87 -6.26
CA PHE A 235 -8.61 9.31 -6.54
C PHE A 235 -8.76 9.57 -8.03
N TYR A 236 -9.57 8.75 -8.69
CA TYR A 236 -9.88 8.81 -10.12
C TYR A 236 -11.26 8.20 -10.39
N GLY A 237 -11.73 8.33 -11.63
CA GLY A 237 -12.96 7.72 -12.10
C GLY A 237 -12.90 7.25 -13.54
N TYR A 238 -13.93 6.53 -13.96
CA TYR A 238 -14.10 6.02 -15.30
C TYR A 238 -15.38 6.55 -15.94
N GLY A 239 -15.23 7.11 -17.15
CA GLY A 239 -16.33 7.63 -17.97
C GLY A 239 -16.74 6.68 -19.08
N PHE A 240 -17.89 6.04 -18.97
CA PHE A 240 -18.42 5.08 -19.93
C PHE A 240 -19.33 5.75 -20.95
N ALA A 241 -19.15 5.42 -22.23
CA ALA A 241 -20.03 5.85 -23.30
C ALA A 241 -21.30 5.00 -23.36
N SER A 242 -22.39 5.57 -23.89
CA SER A 242 -23.67 4.87 -24.03
C SER A 242 -23.69 3.77 -25.07
N ASP A 243 -22.75 3.78 -26.01
CA ASP A 243 -22.66 2.78 -27.10
C ASP A 243 -22.06 1.43 -26.67
N LEU A 244 -21.54 1.31 -25.44
CA LEU A 244 -20.96 0.10 -24.83
C LEU A 244 -19.77 -0.51 -25.61
N THR A 245 -19.34 0.08 -26.70
CA THR A 245 -18.23 -0.39 -27.55
C THR A 245 -17.05 0.57 -27.51
N THR A 246 -17.31 1.85 -27.26
CA THR A 246 -16.28 2.87 -27.07
C THR A 246 -15.59 2.65 -25.70
N PRO A 247 -14.27 2.52 -25.67
CA PRO A 247 -13.54 2.35 -24.43
C PRO A 247 -13.86 3.46 -23.40
N ALA A 248 -13.98 3.10 -22.15
CA ALA A 248 -14.14 4.07 -21.08
C ALA A 248 -12.86 4.94 -20.98
N ILE A 249 -13.04 6.19 -20.61
CA ILE A 249 -11.93 7.12 -20.30
C ILE A 249 -11.63 7.09 -18.81
N SER A 250 -10.38 7.34 -18.44
CA SER A 250 -9.97 7.57 -17.05
C SER A 250 -9.73 9.07 -16.85
N MET A 251 -10.15 9.59 -15.70
CA MET A 251 -9.85 10.96 -15.28
C MET A 251 -9.50 11.00 -13.80
N ASP A 252 -8.49 11.78 -13.44
CA ASP A 252 -8.18 12.04 -12.03
C ASP A 252 -9.31 12.82 -11.35
N TYR A 253 -9.55 12.57 -10.09
CA TYR A 253 -10.61 13.24 -9.31
C TYR A 253 -10.44 14.76 -9.30
N GLY A 254 -9.21 15.26 -9.19
CA GLY A 254 -8.92 16.69 -9.28
C GLY A 254 -9.33 17.30 -10.62
N GLU A 255 -9.15 16.56 -11.71
CA GLU A 255 -9.59 16.97 -13.05
C GLU A 255 -11.12 16.99 -13.13
N ILE A 256 -11.79 15.93 -12.65
CA ILE A 256 -13.27 15.86 -12.62
C ILE A 256 -13.83 17.07 -11.87
N THR A 257 -13.35 17.36 -10.65
CA THR A 257 -13.89 18.47 -9.83
C THR A 257 -13.52 19.85 -10.33
N SER A 258 -12.48 19.97 -11.16
CA SER A 258 -12.13 21.24 -11.81
C SER A 258 -13.04 21.58 -12.99
N GLN A 259 -13.52 20.56 -13.70
CA GLN A 259 -14.35 20.72 -14.89
C GLN A 259 -15.85 20.77 -14.58
N PHE A 260 -16.30 20.07 -13.52
CA PHE A 260 -17.72 19.92 -13.22
C PHE A 260 -18.08 20.51 -11.85
N PRO A 261 -18.97 21.53 -11.80
CA PRO A 261 -19.42 22.12 -10.54
C PRO A 261 -20.09 21.09 -9.63
N ALA A 262 -19.81 21.16 -8.34
CA ALA A 262 -20.35 20.27 -7.30
C ALA A 262 -20.05 18.76 -7.49
N ALA A 263 -19.12 18.39 -8.37
CA ALA A 263 -18.71 17.00 -8.56
C ALA A 263 -18.13 16.37 -7.27
N GLU A 264 -17.58 17.17 -6.37
CA GLU A 264 -17.08 16.70 -5.07
C GLU A 264 -18.17 16.14 -4.13
N LEU A 265 -19.44 16.38 -4.43
CA LEU A 265 -20.59 15.99 -3.60
C LEU A 265 -21.32 14.73 -4.11
N THR A 266 -20.91 14.16 -5.25
CA THR A 266 -21.56 13.01 -5.88
C THR A 266 -20.55 11.97 -6.32
N ASP A 267 -21.02 10.75 -6.63
CA ASP A 267 -20.18 9.63 -7.11
C ASP A 267 -20.34 9.37 -8.60
N GLN A 268 -21.21 10.13 -9.26
CA GLN A 268 -21.39 10.06 -10.71
C GLN A 268 -21.84 11.41 -11.27
N LEU A 269 -21.57 11.61 -12.55
CA LEU A 269 -22.07 12.76 -13.30
C LEU A 269 -22.22 12.42 -14.79
N ASP A 270 -23.15 13.12 -15.44
CA ASP A 270 -23.30 13.08 -16.89
C ASP A 270 -22.27 14.00 -17.54
N MET A 271 -21.53 13.44 -18.48
CA MET A 271 -20.57 14.19 -19.29
C MET A 271 -21.13 14.50 -20.67
N GLN A 272 -20.54 15.48 -21.34
CA GLN A 272 -20.84 15.74 -22.76
C GLN A 272 -20.57 14.47 -23.59
N GLY A 273 -21.33 14.30 -24.69
CA GLY A 273 -21.16 13.16 -25.59
C GLY A 273 -21.74 11.84 -25.06
N SER A 274 -22.80 11.89 -24.26
CA SER A 274 -23.50 10.71 -23.75
C SER A 274 -22.60 9.75 -22.94
N ARG A 275 -21.73 10.31 -22.11
CA ARG A 275 -20.91 9.55 -21.16
C ARG A 275 -21.38 9.76 -19.74
N VAL A 276 -21.25 8.72 -18.92
CA VAL A 276 -21.45 8.79 -17.47
C VAL A 276 -20.11 8.52 -16.80
N MET A 277 -19.63 9.47 -16.00
CA MET A 277 -18.44 9.34 -15.17
C MET A 277 -18.84 8.76 -13.80
N TYR A 278 -18.13 7.71 -13.37
CA TYR A 278 -18.26 7.11 -12.04
C TYR A 278 -16.94 7.25 -11.28
N TYR A 279 -17.01 7.73 -10.05
CA TYR A 279 -15.87 8.00 -9.17
C TYR A 279 -16.34 7.96 -7.71
N ASN A 280 -15.52 8.42 -6.74
CA ASN A 280 -15.98 8.64 -5.36
C ASN A 280 -15.84 10.10 -4.98
N GLY A 281 -16.96 10.73 -4.60
CA GLY A 281 -16.98 12.07 -4.02
C GLY A 281 -16.69 12.05 -2.51
N ILE A 282 -16.60 13.25 -1.92
CA ILE A 282 -16.32 13.46 -0.49
C ILE A 282 -17.26 12.65 0.42
N PRO A 283 -18.59 12.62 0.21
CA PRO A 283 -19.48 11.84 1.08
C PRO A 283 -19.14 10.36 1.13
N THR A 284 -18.85 9.74 0.00
CA THR A 284 -18.50 8.32 -0.07
C THR A 284 -17.11 8.05 0.50
N ILE A 285 -16.13 8.89 0.26
CA ILE A 285 -14.79 8.77 0.86
C ILE A 285 -14.87 8.88 2.40
N LYS A 286 -15.65 9.81 2.94
CA LYS A 286 -15.87 9.90 4.41
C LYS A 286 -16.52 8.62 4.96
N ARG A 287 -17.54 8.07 4.30
CA ARG A 287 -18.17 6.80 4.70
C ARG A 287 -17.17 5.64 4.65
N LYS A 288 -16.37 5.52 3.60
CA LYS A 288 -15.31 4.50 3.47
C LYS A 288 -14.23 4.66 4.55
N THR A 289 -13.89 5.89 4.92
CA THR A 289 -12.94 6.14 6.02
C THR A 289 -13.51 5.69 7.37
N LEU A 290 -14.79 5.94 7.65
CA LEU A 290 -15.48 5.40 8.84
C LEU A 290 -15.52 3.87 8.83
N LEU A 291 -15.77 3.25 7.68
CA LEU A 291 -15.69 1.79 7.52
C LEU A 291 -14.28 1.28 7.86
N ALA A 292 -13.24 1.92 7.33
CA ALA A 292 -11.86 1.54 7.61
C ALA A 292 -11.47 1.71 9.09
N LYS A 293 -11.97 2.72 9.79
CA LYS A 293 -11.79 2.86 11.26
C LYS A 293 -12.39 1.68 12.02
N LYS A 294 -13.51 1.16 11.57
CA LYS A 294 -14.22 0.05 12.21
C LYS A 294 -13.61 -1.31 11.84
N GLU A 295 -13.34 -1.56 10.57
CA GLU A 295 -13.07 -2.89 10.01
C GLU A 295 -11.61 -3.10 9.56
N ALA A 296 -10.81 -2.04 9.54
CA ALA A 296 -9.40 -2.04 9.14
C ALA A 296 -8.56 -1.16 10.09
N SER A 297 -7.36 -0.79 9.71
CA SER A 297 -6.46 0.08 10.48
C SER A 297 -5.99 1.29 9.68
N GLY A 298 -6.61 1.58 8.55
CA GLY A 298 -6.22 2.71 7.73
C GLY A 298 -6.90 2.77 6.37
N ILE A 299 -6.56 3.82 5.63
CA ILE A 299 -6.90 4.04 4.22
C ILE A 299 -5.62 3.96 3.38
N MET A 300 -5.73 3.37 2.20
CA MET A 300 -4.73 3.48 1.13
C MET A 300 -5.33 4.24 -0.05
N ILE A 301 -4.54 5.07 -0.71
CA ILE A 301 -4.95 5.99 -1.77
C ILE A 301 -4.22 5.67 -3.06
N TRP A 302 -4.95 5.33 -4.10
CA TRP A 302 -4.46 5.26 -5.48
C TRP A 302 -5.07 6.40 -6.29
N GLN A 303 -4.37 7.45 -6.65
CA GLN A 303 -3.04 7.89 -6.23
C GLN A 303 -3.06 9.34 -5.75
N LEU A 304 -2.09 9.76 -4.95
CA LEU A 304 -2.08 11.10 -4.34
C LEU A 304 -2.17 12.25 -5.34
N SER A 305 -1.51 12.12 -6.51
CA SER A 305 -1.53 13.15 -7.55
C SER A 305 -2.90 13.35 -8.20
N GLY A 306 -3.83 12.39 -8.04
CA GLY A 306 -5.20 12.51 -8.53
C GLY A 306 -6.11 13.38 -7.66
N ASP A 307 -5.66 13.88 -6.50
CA ASP A 307 -6.50 14.66 -5.58
C ASP A 307 -6.80 16.07 -6.09
N ALA A 308 -7.87 16.64 -5.59
CA ALA A 308 -8.22 18.05 -5.80
C ALA A 308 -7.62 18.94 -4.71
N PRO A 309 -7.32 20.21 -5.00
CA PRO A 309 -6.83 21.16 -3.99
C PRO A 309 -7.94 21.68 -3.07
N GLY A 310 -7.54 22.14 -1.89
CA GLY A 310 -8.38 22.94 -0.97
C GLY A 310 -9.57 22.17 -0.39
N ALA A 311 -10.75 22.78 -0.40
CA ALA A 311 -11.96 22.21 0.20
C ALA A 311 -12.52 20.98 -0.55
N LYS A 312 -12.09 20.76 -1.79
CA LYS A 312 -12.51 19.61 -2.58
C LYS A 312 -11.61 18.38 -2.40
N SER A 313 -10.51 18.49 -1.63
CA SER A 313 -9.54 17.39 -1.45
C SER A 313 -10.15 16.21 -0.73
N LEU A 314 -10.02 15.02 -1.33
CA LEU A 314 -10.39 13.74 -0.72
C LEU A 314 -9.44 13.39 0.44
N LEU A 315 -8.15 13.72 0.32
CA LEU A 315 -7.20 13.52 1.42
C LEU A 315 -7.57 14.36 2.65
N ASN A 316 -8.06 15.58 2.45
CA ASN A 316 -8.59 16.40 3.55
C ASN A 316 -9.79 15.72 4.19
N ALA A 317 -10.74 15.21 3.40
CA ALA A 317 -11.92 14.51 3.88
C ALA A 317 -11.57 13.22 4.67
N ILE A 318 -10.55 12.48 4.22
CA ILE A 318 -10.01 11.32 4.96
C ILE A 318 -9.44 11.76 6.31
N ASN A 319 -8.60 12.81 6.33
CA ASN A 319 -7.97 13.29 7.56
C ASN A 319 -8.99 13.80 8.57
N GLU A 320 -10.01 14.55 8.15
CA GLU A 320 -11.09 15.01 9.03
C GLU A 320 -11.70 13.83 9.80
N VAL A 321 -12.06 12.75 9.09
CA VAL A 321 -12.66 11.56 9.71
C VAL A 321 -11.64 10.77 10.53
N ALA A 322 -10.39 10.69 10.09
CA ALA A 322 -9.34 9.91 10.76
C ALA A 322 -9.01 10.45 12.17
N VAL A 323 -9.02 11.78 12.34
CA VAL A 323 -8.69 12.44 13.62
C VAL A 323 -9.89 12.59 14.57
N GLU A 324 -11.13 12.43 14.07
CA GLU A 324 -12.32 12.39 14.93
C GLU A 324 -12.24 11.22 15.92
N LYS A 325 -12.51 11.47 17.21
CA LYS A 325 -12.42 10.46 18.29
C LYS A 325 -13.66 9.56 18.35
#